data_f1cf696c47446c04842bbeb00a18f214
#
_entry.id   f1cf696c47446c04842bbeb00a18f214
#
_cell.length_a   1.000
_cell.length_b   1.000
_cell.length_c   1.000
_cell.angle_alpha   90.00
_cell.angle_beta   90.00
_cell.angle_gamma   90.00
#
_symmetry.space_group_name_H-M   'P 1'
#
loop_
_entity.id
_entity.type
_entity.pdbx_description
1 polymer ?
#
loop_
_entity_poly.entity_id
_entity_poly.type
_entity_poly.pdbx_seq_one_letter_code
_entity_poly.pdbx_strand_id
1 'polypeptide(L)'
;FYEIYRERYNIIKHQREIAKSEEIPSIEKYRLKPNSMQERFIANLRNILEQGEERALLISATGTGKTYASAFAMRELGFKRVLFLVHRVTLAKQAKKSFEKVFDKKVTMGLVGAGSYEYEKDYVFATVETLNRDAHLFQYQPDAFDCIILDEAHHSSAATYQKVMNYFKPKLWLGMTATPDKRDDKLEGRNIYEIFN
;
A
#
# COMPACT_ATOMS: atom_id res chain seq x y z
N PHE A 1 -12.03 21.33 17.75
CA PHE A 1 -11.26 20.45 16.83
C PHE A 1 -10.24 21.26 16.01
N TYR A 2 -10.64 22.38 15.43
CA TYR A 2 -9.78 23.24 14.62
C TYR A 2 -8.69 23.94 15.43
N GLU A 3 -8.98 24.37 16.65
CA GLU A 3 -8.02 25.02 17.55
C GLU A 3 -6.90 24.06 18.00
N ILE A 4 -7.25 22.81 18.36
CA ILE A 4 -6.27 21.79 18.74
C ILE A 4 -5.33 21.46 17.57
N TYR A 5 -5.86 21.44 16.33
CA TYR A 5 -5.05 21.24 15.15
C TYR A 5 -4.09 22.39 14.89
N ARG A 6 -4.56 23.62 15.08
CA ARG A 6 -3.79 24.85 14.91
C ARG A 6 -2.68 24.98 15.96
N GLU A 7 -2.95 24.64 17.21
CA GLU A 7 -1.94 24.60 18.28
C GLU A 7 -0.85 23.56 17.99
N ARG A 8 -1.22 22.34 17.63
CA ARG A 8 -0.25 21.31 17.25
C ARG A 8 0.59 21.70 16.05
N TYR A 9 -0.02 22.34 15.04
CA TYR A 9 0.69 22.84 13.88
C TYR A 9 1.71 23.92 14.26
N ASN A 10 1.32 24.85 15.13
CA ASN A 10 2.20 25.92 15.60
C ASN A 10 3.35 25.41 16.45
N ILE A 11 3.11 24.43 17.32
CA ILE A 11 4.15 23.78 18.12
C ILE A 11 5.17 23.09 17.20
N ILE A 12 4.71 22.33 16.21
CA ILE A 12 5.59 21.65 15.25
C ILE A 12 6.37 22.67 14.40
N LYS A 13 5.74 23.75 13.99
CA LYS A 13 6.39 24.82 13.23
C LYS A 13 7.49 25.49 14.07
N HIS A 14 7.18 25.83 15.30
CA HIS A 14 8.14 26.47 16.22
C HIS A 14 9.32 25.57 16.55
N GLN A 15 9.09 24.27 16.80
CA GLN A 15 10.15 23.28 16.98
C GLN A 15 11.05 23.14 15.75
N ARG A 16 10.49 23.25 14.53
CA ARG A 16 11.27 23.25 13.28
C ARG A 16 12.12 24.51 13.12
N GLU A 17 11.62 25.64 13.56
CA GLU A 17 12.37 26.92 13.52
C GLU A 17 13.52 26.93 14.52
N ILE A 18 13.30 26.44 15.74
CA ILE A 18 14.35 26.26 16.77
C ILE A 18 15.43 25.27 16.25
N ALA A 19 15.03 24.14 15.71
CA ALA A 19 15.95 23.14 15.17
C ALA A 19 16.79 23.65 13.99
N LYS A 20 16.27 24.62 13.23
CA LYS A 20 17.01 25.31 12.17
C LYS A 20 18.01 26.31 12.70
N SER A 21 17.72 26.97 13.83
CA SER A 21 18.57 28.03 14.41
C SER A 21 19.73 27.48 15.24
N GLU A 22 19.65 26.23 15.71
CA GLU A 22 20.65 25.63 16.62
C GLU A 22 21.72 24.77 15.91
N GLU A 23 21.76 24.73 14.56
CA GLU A 23 22.71 23.91 13.79
C GLU A 23 22.92 22.50 14.37
N ILE A 24 21.85 21.89 14.92
CA ILE A 24 21.94 20.54 15.45
C ILE A 24 22.16 19.59 14.25
N PRO A 25 23.34 18.97 14.15
CA PRO A 25 23.63 18.08 13.05
C PRO A 25 22.67 16.90 13.15
N SER A 26 21.97 16.67 12.08
CA SER A 26 21.03 15.56 11.91
C SER A 26 19.97 15.49 13.01
N ILE A 27 19.00 16.34 12.87
CA ILE A 27 17.65 15.94 13.25
C ILE A 27 17.49 14.52 12.73
N GLU A 28 17.31 13.56 13.63
CA GLU A 28 16.71 12.30 13.27
C GLU A 28 15.55 12.67 12.37
N LYS A 29 15.64 12.30 11.09
CA LYS A 29 14.56 12.53 10.14
C LYS A 29 13.34 11.99 10.85
N TYR A 30 12.35 12.82 11.11
CA TYR A 30 11.12 12.39 11.73
C TYR A 30 10.57 11.25 10.90
N ARG A 31 10.98 10.03 11.20
CA ARG A 31 10.41 8.83 10.64
C ARG A 31 8.99 8.83 11.14
N LEU A 32 8.05 8.97 10.22
CA LEU A 32 6.67 8.75 10.57
C LEU A 32 6.59 7.41 11.29
N LYS A 33 6.03 7.41 12.50
CA LYS A 33 5.83 6.21 13.30
C LYS A 33 4.40 5.73 13.12
N PRO A 34 4.17 4.44 13.06
CA PRO A 34 2.82 3.90 13.05
C PRO A 34 2.09 4.27 14.35
N ASN A 35 0.79 4.49 14.26
CA ASN A 35 -0.06 4.62 15.43
C ASN A 35 -0.43 3.23 15.98
N SER A 36 -1.10 3.18 17.16
CA SER A 36 -1.44 1.91 17.82
C SER A 36 -2.28 0.95 16.98
N MET A 37 -3.18 1.47 16.12
CA MET A 37 -3.96 0.63 15.20
C MET A 37 -3.07 0.04 14.09
N GLN A 38 -2.15 0.84 13.56
CA GLN A 38 -1.21 0.41 12.54
C GLN A 38 -0.20 -0.58 13.10
N GLU A 39 0.25 -0.40 14.35
CA GLU A 39 1.12 -1.37 15.03
C GLU A 39 0.42 -2.73 15.24
N ARG A 40 -0.86 -2.73 15.64
CA ARG A 40 -1.66 -3.97 15.72
C ARG A 40 -1.81 -4.64 14.36
N PHE A 41 -2.06 -3.87 13.32
CA PHE A 41 -2.14 -4.39 11.96
C PHE A 41 -0.81 -5.05 11.53
N ILE A 42 0.33 -4.40 11.78
CA ILE A 42 1.65 -4.94 11.48
C ILE A 42 1.90 -6.25 12.25
N ALA A 43 1.55 -6.29 13.55
CA ALA A 43 1.70 -7.48 14.38
C ALA A 43 0.84 -8.65 13.85
N ASN A 44 -0.43 -8.38 13.51
CA ASN A 44 -1.31 -9.39 12.93
C ASN A 44 -0.78 -9.91 11.59
N LEU A 45 -0.29 -9.02 10.74
CA LEU A 45 0.25 -9.41 9.44
C LEU A 45 1.53 -10.25 9.57
N ARG A 46 2.36 -9.97 10.58
CA ARG A 46 3.51 -10.79 10.91
C ARG A 46 3.09 -12.21 11.33
N ASN A 47 2.10 -12.32 12.19
CA ASN A 47 1.57 -13.63 12.62
C ASN A 47 1.02 -14.45 11.44
N ILE A 48 0.30 -13.81 10.53
CA ILE A 48 -0.22 -14.44 9.29
C ILE A 48 0.94 -15.02 8.47
N LEU A 49 1.99 -14.24 8.27
CA LEU A 49 3.19 -14.69 7.54
C LEU A 49 3.94 -15.82 8.25
N GLU A 50 4.04 -15.78 9.59
CA GLU A 50 4.67 -16.84 10.40
C GLU A 50 3.89 -18.14 10.36
N GLN A 51 2.57 -18.08 10.15
CA GLN A 51 1.71 -19.25 9.94
C GLN A 51 1.79 -19.81 8.51
N GLY A 52 2.53 -19.15 7.62
CA GLY A 52 2.68 -19.56 6.23
C GLY A 52 1.50 -19.19 5.33
N GLU A 53 0.63 -18.32 5.81
CA GLU A 53 -0.48 -17.82 5.01
C GLU A 53 0.00 -16.80 3.98
N GLU A 54 -0.53 -16.90 2.78
CA GLU A 54 -0.13 -16.07 1.63
C GLU A 54 -1.12 -14.93 1.33
N ARG A 55 -2.19 -14.80 2.12
CA ARG A 55 -3.27 -13.84 1.89
C ARG A 55 -3.73 -13.19 3.17
N ALA A 56 -3.98 -11.87 3.09
CA ALA A 56 -4.50 -11.08 4.20
C ALA A 56 -5.46 -10.02 3.70
N LEU A 57 -6.48 -9.71 4.49
CA LEU A 57 -7.47 -8.67 4.19
C LEU A 57 -7.50 -7.62 5.30
N LEU A 58 -7.22 -6.36 4.94
CA LEU A 58 -7.39 -5.21 5.82
C LEU A 58 -8.74 -4.54 5.56
N ILE A 59 -9.66 -4.71 6.50
CA ILE A 59 -10.95 -4.03 6.48
C ILE A 59 -10.87 -2.80 7.38
N SER A 60 -11.03 -1.62 6.81
CA SER A 60 -10.98 -0.37 7.58
C SER A 60 -11.68 0.76 6.82
N ALA A 61 -12.41 1.61 7.51
CA ALA A 61 -13.17 2.70 6.91
C ALA A 61 -12.31 3.61 6.00
N THR A 62 -12.96 4.32 5.08
CA THR A 62 -12.28 5.35 4.28
C THR A 62 -11.69 6.43 5.17
N GLY A 63 -10.51 6.94 4.82
CA GLY A 63 -9.86 8.00 5.59
C GLY A 63 -9.11 7.56 6.86
N THR A 64 -9.15 6.27 7.24
CA THR A 64 -8.44 5.75 8.42
C THR A 64 -6.93 5.58 8.23
N GLY A 65 -6.41 5.88 7.03
CA GLY A 65 -4.99 5.77 6.74
C GLY A 65 -4.53 4.39 6.32
N LYS A 66 -5.39 3.59 5.66
CA LYS A 66 -5.03 2.25 5.12
C LYS A 66 -3.73 2.25 4.31
N THR A 67 -3.56 3.24 3.44
CA THR A 67 -2.35 3.39 2.61
C THR A 67 -1.10 3.58 3.46
N TYR A 68 -1.19 4.38 4.54
CA TYR A 68 -0.08 4.52 5.48
C TYR A 68 0.15 3.25 6.29
N ALA A 69 -0.93 2.57 6.70
CA ALA A 69 -0.82 1.29 7.41
C ALA A 69 -0.08 0.25 6.57
N SER A 70 -0.42 0.13 5.28
CA SER A 70 0.28 -0.76 4.36
C SER A 70 1.74 -0.34 4.13
N ALA A 71 2.02 0.97 4.01
CA ALA A 71 3.39 1.46 3.85
C ALA A 71 4.26 1.12 5.08
N PHE A 72 3.74 1.34 6.29
CA PHE A 72 4.42 0.95 7.52
C PHE A 72 4.63 -0.56 7.61
N ALA A 73 3.62 -1.35 7.26
CA ALA A 73 3.73 -2.81 7.26
C ALA A 73 4.82 -3.28 6.29
N MET A 74 4.88 -2.76 5.08
CA MET A 74 5.93 -3.12 4.11
C MET A 74 7.32 -2.78 4.64
N ARG A 75 7.46 -1.63 5.31
CA ARG A 75 8.74 -1.21 5.90
C ARG A 75 9.15 -2.10 7.07
N GLU A 76 8.25 -2.32 8.03
CA GLU A 76 8.56 -3.05 9.26
C GLU A 76 8.71 -4.57 9.04
N LEU A 77 8.06 -5.11 8.03
CA LEU A 77 8.19 -6.52 7.63
C LEU A 77 9.34 -6.76 6.62
N GLY A 78 9.96 -5.69 6.12
CA GLY A 78 11.15 -5.77 5.29
C GLY A 78 10.92 -6.26 3.86
N PHE A 79 9.72 -6.07 3.32
CA PHE A 79 9.45 -6.40 1.92
C PHE A 79 10.29 -5.52 0.98
N LYS A 80 11.00 -6.16 0.06
CA LYS A 80 11.92 -5.47 -0.86
C LYS A 80 11.25 -5.05 -2.16
N ARG A 81 10.39 -5.89 -2.71
CA ARG A 81 9.68 -5.63 -3.96
C ARG A 81 8.18 -5.69 -3.72
N VAL A 82 7.49 -4.57 -3.97
CA VAL A 82 6.05 -4.42 -3.71
C VAL A 82 5.34 -3.86 -4.93
N LEU A 83 4.22 -4.47 -5.28
CA LEU A 83 3.29 -3.95 -6.29
C LEU A 83 2.03 -3.43 -5.59
N PHE A 84 1.68 -2.18 -5.81
CA PHE A 84 0.48 -1.55 -5.29
C PHE A 84 -0.51 -1.33 -6.44
N LEU A 85 -1.63 -2.04 -6.39
CA LEU A 85 -2.65 -2.03 -7.43
C LEU A 85 -3.89 -1.25 -7.01
N VAL A 86 -4.32 -0.37 -7.88
CA VAL A 86 -5.52 0.46 -7.74
C VAL A 86 -6.35 0.45 -9.03
N HIS A 87 -7.56 0.97 -8.98
CA HIS A 87 -8.41 1.08 -10.16
C HIS A 87 -8.24 2.41 -10.92
N ARG A 88 -7.59 3.44 -10.33
CA ARG A 88 -7.37 4.75 -10.97
C ARG A 88 -5.94 5.25 -10.80
N VAL A 89 -5.40 5.85 -11.85
CA VAL A 89 -4.04 6.42 -11.86
C VAL A 89 -3.83 7.50 -10.80
N THR A 90 -4.85 8.30 -10.53
CA THR A 90 -4.79 9.33 -9.47
C THR A 90 -4.54 8.71 -8.09
N LEU A 91 -5.16 7.56 -7.81
CA LEU A 91 -4.96 6.81 -6.56
C LEU A 91 -3.55 6.19 -6.51
N ALA A 92 -3.04 5.67 -7.63
CA ALA A 92 -1.66 5.18 -7.71
C ALA A 92 -0.65 6.28 -7.36
N LYS A 93 -0.82 7.49 -7.92
CA LYS A 93 0.03 8.64 -7.61
C LYS A 93 -0.08 9.09 -6.14
N GLN A 94 -1.28 9.06 -5.56
CA GLN A 94 -1.49 9.39 -4.15
C GLN A 94 -0.87 8.35 -3.22
N ALA A 95 -1.04 7.06 -3.52
CA ALA A 95 -0.43 5.98 -2.77
C ALA A 95 1.11 6.08 -2.80
N LYS A 96 1.70 6.29 -3.98
CA LYS A 96 3.14 6.52 -4.14
C LYS A 96 3.63 7.65 -3.23
N LYS A 97 2.98 8.82 -3.26
CA LYS A 97 3.34 9.95 -2.39
C LYS A 97 3.24 9.63 -0.89
N SER A 98 2.27 8.81 -0.50
CA SER A 98 2.11 8.39 0.90
C SER A 98 3.24 7.45 1.32
N PHE A 99 3.62 6.52 0.46
CA PHE A 99 4.75 5.62 0.68
C PHE A 99 6.08 6.39 0.75
N GLU A 100 6.32 7.35 -0.14
CA GLU A 100 7.53 8.20 -0.14
C GLU A 100 7.73 8.96 1.17
N LYS A 101 6.65 9.26 1.92
CA LYS A 101 6.74 9.89 3.24
C LYS A 101 7.16 8.94 4.35
N VAL A 102 6.89 7.64 4.18
CA VAL A 102 7.17 6.60 5.17
C VAL A 102 8.57 6.01 4.99
N PHE A 103 9.03 5.94 3.74
CA PHE A 103 10.31 5.32 3.38
C PHE A 103 11.44 6.34 3.24
N ASP A 104 12.66 5.87 3.48
CA ASP A 104 13.86 6.62 3.12
C ASP A 104 14.05 6.63 1.60
N LYS A 105 14.86 7.59 1.09
CA LYS A 105 15.20 7.70 -0.33
C LYS A 105 15.93 6.48 -0.92
N LYS A 106 16.27 5.49 -0.10
CA LYS A 106 16.95 4.26 -0.52
C LYS A 106 16.00 3.31 -1.28
N VAL A 107 14.70 3.37 -1.01
CA VAL A 107 13.70 2.57 -1.71
C VAL A 107 13.22 3.34 -2.93
N THR A 108 13.39 2.76 -4.10
CA THR A 108 12.96 3.38 -5.35
C THR A 108 11.48 3.12 -5.61
N MET A 109 10.74 4.15 -6.00
CA MET A 109 9.30 4.06 -6.24
C MET A 109 8.93 4.58 -7.62
N GLY A 110 8.15 3.80 -8.36
CA GLY A 110 7.76 4.11 -9.73
C GLY A 110 6.27 3.93 -10.01
N LEU A 111 5.85 4.49 -11.14
CA LEU A 111 4.50 4.36 -11.67
C LEU A 111 4.52 3.52 -12.95
N VAL A 112 3.51 2.66 -13.10
CA VAL A 112 3.24 1.97 -14.37
C VAL A 112 1.82 2.29 -14.79
N GLY A 113 1.72 3.07 -15.86
CA GLY A 113 0.47 3.57 -16.43
C GLY A 113 0.49 5.08 -16.65
N ALA A 114 -0.49 5.59 -17.40
CA ALA A 114 -0.64 7.01 -17.73
C ALA A 114 0.62 7.67 -18.34
N GLY A 115 1.30 6.93 -19.21
CA GLY A 115 2.51 7.43 -19.89
C GLY A 115 3.80 7.27 -19.11
N SER A 116 3.75 6.70 -17.89
CA SER A 116 4.93 6.33 -17.10
C SER A 116 5.06 4.80 -17.05
N TYR A 117 6.26 4.28 -17.26
CA TYR A 117 6.52 2.83 -17.35
C TYR A 117 7.81 2.47 -16.61
N GLU A 118 7.83 2.72 -15.30
CA GLU A 118 8.99 2.54 -14.43
C GLU A 118 9.00 1.12 -13.81
N TYR A 119 9.23 0.10 -14.63
CA TYR A 119 9.14 -1.32 -14.22
C TYR A 119 10.22 -1.77 -13.24
N GLU A 120 11.40 -1.15 -13.27
CA GLU A 120 12.59 -1.60 -12.54
C GLU A 120 12.64 -1.10 -11.08
N LYS A 121 11.61 -0.37 -10.64
CA LYS A 121 11.59 0.18 -9.28
C LYS A 121 11.27 -0.89 -8.25
N ASP A 122 11.76 -0.69 -7.02
CA ASP A 122 11.51 -1.60 -5.91
C ASP A 122 10.00 -1.65 -5.57
N TYR A 123 9.37 -0.49 -5.50
CA TYR A 123 7.94 -0.35 -5.25
C TYR A 123 7.26 0.25 -6.48
N VAL A 124 6.36 -0.51 -7.04
CA VAL A 124 5.63 -0.14 -8.26
C VAL A 124 4.16 0.12 -7.93
N PHE A 125 3.67 1.27 -8.38
CA PHE A 125 2.27 1.67 -8.25
C PHE A 125 1.63 1.64 -9.63
N ALA A 126 0.57 0.86 -9.79
CA ALA A 126 -0.04 0.65 -11.09
C ALA A 126 -1.56 0.55 -11.01
N THR A 127 -2.23 0.72 -12.14
CA THR A 127 -3.64 0.35 -12.24
C THR A 127 -3.77 -1.10 -12.70
N VAL A 128 -4.79 -1.77 -12.17
CA VAL A 128 -5.11 -3.15 -12.58
C VAL A 128 -5.35 -3.21 -14.08
N GLU A 129 -6.04 -2.22 -14.65
CA GLU A 129 -6.31 -2.12 -16.08
C GLU A 129 -5.02 -2.08 -16.91
N THR A 130 -4.01 -1.33 -16.46
CA THR A 130 -2.72 -1.28 -17.15
C THR A 130 -2.03 -2.65 -17.10
N LEU A 131 -1.94 -3.27 -15.94
CA LEU A 131 -1.29 -4.58 -15.80
C LEU A 131 -2.10 -5.74 -16.38
N ASN A 132 -3.40 -5.58 -16.62
CA ASN A 132 -4.20 -6.59 -17.33
C ASN A 132 -3.81 -6.74 -18.81
N ARG A 133 -3.05 -5.80 -19.36
CA ARG A 133 -2.53 -5.88 -20.74
C ARG A 133 -1.23 -6.69 -20.73
N ASP A 134 -1.14 -7.68 -21.63
CA ASP A 134 0.00 -8.59 -21.74
C ASP A 134 1.35 -7.87 -21.89
N ALA A 135 1.38 -6.78 -22.65
CA ALA A 135 2.57 -5.97 -22.86
C ALA A 135 3.17 -5.39 -21.58
N HIS A 136 2.36 -5.19 -20.53
CA HIS A 136 2.80 -4.67 -19.25
C HIS A 136 2.94 -5.79 -18.21
N LEU A 137 2.05 -6.78 -18.24
CA LEU A 137 2.06 -7.91 -17.31
C LEU A 137 3.34 -8.72 -17.46
N PHE A 138 3.71 -9.05 -18.69
CA PHE A 138 4.87 -9.88 -18.99
C PHE A 138 6.22 -9.14 -18.92
N GLN A 139 6.24 -7.86 -18.52
CA GLN A 139 7.48 -7.20 -18.12
C GLN A 139 8.02 -7.73 -16.79
N TYR A 140 7.17 -8.44 -16.03
CA TYR A 140 7.52 -9.01 -14.74
C TYR A 140 7.48 -10.54 -14.80
N GLN A 141 8.38 -11.18 -14.05
CA GLN A 141 8.25 -12.60 -13.76
C GLN A 141 7.12 -12.83 -12.74
N PRO A 142 6.50 -14.02 -12.70
CA PRO A 142 5.43 -14.31 -11.74
C PRO A 142 5.80 -14.07 -10.27
N ASP A 143 7.05 -14.27 -9.90
CA ASP A 143 7.61 -14.11 -8.56
C ASP A 143 8.34 -12.77 -8.33
N ALA A 144 8.15 -11.80 -9.22
CA ALA A 144 8.87 -10.53 -9.20
C ALA A 144 8.61 -9.70 -7.94
N PHE A 145 7.52 -9.91 -7.24
CA PHE A 145 7.12 -9.14 -6.07
C PHE A 145 7.01 -10.01 -4.82
N ASP A 146 7.52 -9.50 -3.69
CA ASP A 146 7.35 -10.16 -2.38
C ASP A 146 5.92 -9.98 -1.86
N CYS A 147 5.34 -8.79 -2.05
CA CYS A 147 3.99 -8.47 -1.67
C CYS A 147 3.24 -7.74 -2.79
N ILE A 148 1.99 -8.09 -3.00
CA ILE A 148 1.09 -7.36 -3.88
C ILE A 148 -0.09 -6.85 -3.06
N ILE A 149 -0.31 -5.53 -3.09
CA ILE A 149 -1.37 -4.85 -2.38
C ILE A 149 -2.48 -4.50 -3.37
N LEU A 150 -3.70 -4.92 -3.06
CA LEU A 150 -4.90 -4.56 -3.80
C LEU A 150 -5.71 -3.54 -3.00
N ASP A 151 -5.73 -2.30 -3.45
CA ASP A 151 -6.64 -1.30 -2.89
C ASP A 151 -8.03 -1.48 -3.51
N GLU A 152 -9.07 -1.25 -2.71
CA GLU A 152 -10.46 -1.55 -3.05
C GLU A 152 -10.65 -3.04 -3.47
N ALA A 153 -10.14 -3.95 -2.64
CA ALA A 153 -10.10 -5.38 -2.91
C ALA A 153 -11.48 -6.03 -3.15
N HIS A 154 -12.58 -5.34 -2.82
CA HIS A 154 -13.94 -5.79 -3.17
C HIS A 154 -14.18 -5.89 -4.69
N HIS A 155 -13.32 -5.31 -5.51
CA HIS A 155 -13.33 -5.50 -6.97
C HIS A 155 -12.50 -6.71 -7.43
N SER A 156 -11.85 -7.44 -6.53
CA SER A 156 -10.92 -8.53 -6.90
C SER A 156 -11.60 -9.71 -7.62
N SER A 157 -12.91 -9.87 -7.49
CA SER A 157 -13.68 -10.87 -8.26
C SER A 157 -13.80 -10.57 -9.75
N ALA A 158 -13.56 -9.32 -10.19
CA ALA A 158 -13.62 -8.97 -11.60
C ALA A 158 -12.54 -9.70 -12.42
N ALA A 159 -12.86 -10.07 -13.65
CA ALA A 159 -11.97 -10.84 -14.54
C ALA A 159 -10.60 -10.18 -14.74
N THR A 160 -10.53 -8.84 -14.74
CA THR A 160 -9.28 -8.09 -14.85
C THR A 160 -8.35 -8.32 -13.66
N TYR A 161 -8.90 -8.36 -12.44
CA TYR A 161 -8.14 -8.67 -11.23
C TYR A 161 -7.70 -10.13 -11.21
N GLN A 162 -8.61 -11.04 -11.58
CA GLN A 162 -8.32 -12.48 -11.59
C GLN A 162 -7.18 -12.82 -12.54
N LYS A 163 -7.10 -12.18 -13.70
CA LYS A 163 -5.97 -12.39 -14.62
C LYS A 163 -4.63 -12.03 -13.96
N VAL A 164 -4.55 -10.86 -13.32
CA VAL A 164 -3.34 -10.40 -12.64
C VAL A 164 -3.02 -11.30 -11.44
N MET A 165 -4.03 -11.67 -10.65
CA MET A 165 -3.86 -12.53 -9.49
C MET A 165 -3.42 -13.96 -9.87
N ASN A 166 -3.89 -14.48 -10.97
CA ASN A 166 -3.49 -15.81 -11.46
C ASN A 166 -2.07 -15.83 -12.03
N TYR A 167 -1.58 -14.69 -12.50
CA TYR A 167 -0.24 -14.58 -13.04
C TYR A 167 0.84 -14.51 -11.96
N PHE A 168 0.67 -13.60 -10.98
CA PHE A 168 1.68 -13.37 -9.96
C PHE A 168 1.61 -14.38 -8.81
N LYS A 169 2.79 -14.68 -8.25
CA LYS A 169 2.98 -15.57 -7.10
C LYS A 169 3.81 -14.87 -6.03
N PRO A 170 3.27 -13.82 -5.38
CA PRO A 170 3.97 -13.14 -4.29
C PRO A 170 3.96 -14.02 -3.03
N LYS A 171 4.81 -13.66 -2.06
CA LYS A 171 4.75 -14.24 -0.70
C LYS A 171 3.50 -13.83 0.07
N LEU A 172 2.95 -12.65 -0.28
CA LEU A 172 1.75 -12.12 0.36
C LEU A 172 0.89 -11.35 -0.64
N TRP A 173 -0.39 -11.69 -0.67
CA TRP A 173 -1.46 -10.86 -1.20
C TRP A 173 -2.11 -10.08 -0.06
N LEU A 174 -2.07 -8.76 -0.10
CA LEU A 174 -2.73 -7.89 0.87
C LEU A 174 -3.90 -7.16 0.22
N GLY A 175 -5.12 -7.60 0.50
CA GLY A 175 -6.32 -6.87 0.13
C GLY A 175 -6.61 -5.74 1.12
N MET A 176 -7.05 -4.59 0.64
CA MET A 176 -7.55 -3.49 1.47
C MET A 176 -8.91 -3.06 0.98
N THR A 177 -9.86 -2.92 1.89
CA THR A 177 -11.20 -2.42 1.55
C THR A 177 -11.84 -1.67 2.72
N ALA A 178 -12.73 -0.74 2.39
CA ALA A 178 -13.60 -0.10 3.38
C ALA A 178 -14.94 -0.83 3.53
N THR A 179 -15.38 -1.50 2.50
CA THR A 179 -16.67 -2.17 2.41
C THR A 179 -16.49 -3.60 1.91
N PRO A 180 -16.26 -4.56 2.81
CA PRO A 180 -16.05 -5.96 2.41
C PRO A 180 -17.31 -6.60 1.83
N ASP A 181 -18.47 -6.08 2.18
CA ASP A 181 -19.76 -6.67 1.91
C ASP A 181 -20.55 -5.82 0.90
N LYS A 182 -20.23 -5.94 -0.37
CA LYS A 182 -21.17 -5.56 -1.42
C LYS A 182 -21.86 -6.82 -1.89
N ARG A 183 -23.08 -7.02 -1.41
CA ARG A 183 -23.99 -8.10 -1.81
C ARG A 183 -24.54 -7.91 -3.23
N ASP A 184 -23.71 -7.57 -4.17
CA ASP A 184 -24.08 -7.65 -5.58
C ASP A 184 -23.71 -9.01 -6.17
N ASP A 185 -23.99 -10.06 -5.41
CA ASP A 185 -23.58 -11.45 -5.59
C ASP A 185 -24.41 -12.22 -6.60
N LYS A 186 -25.15 -11.53 -7.45
CA LYS A 186 -25.91 -12.20 -8.51
C LYS A 186 -25.11 -12.45 -9.78
N LEU A 187 -23.88 -12.03 -9.84
CA LEU A 187 -22.96 -12.26 -10.97
C LEU A 187 -21.73 -13.01 -10.46
N GLU A 188 -21.71 -14.32 -10.67
CA GLU A 188 -20.56 -15.25 -10.83
C GLU A 188 -19.18 -14.74 -10.36
N GLY A 189 -19.02 -14.30 -9.11
CA GLY A 189 -17.75 -13.88 -8.57
C GLY A 189 -17.59 -14.45 -7.15
N ARG A 190 -16.41 -15.02 -6.87
CA ARG A 190 -16.05 -15.40 -5.52
C ARG A 190 -16.17 -14.19 -4.60
N ASN A 191 -16.77 -14.39 -3.43
CA ASN A 191 -16.81 -13.39 -2.37
C ASN A 191 -15.37 -12.99 -2.03
N ILE A 192 -15.15 -11.70 -1.67
CA ILE A 192 -13.82 -11.21 -1.26
C ILE A 192 -13.20 -12.05 -0.15
N TYR A 193 -14.00 -12.58 0.76
CA TYR A 193 -13.55 -13.48 1.82
C TYR A 193 -13.05 -14.83 1.27
N GLU A 194 -13.62 -15.34 0.19
CA GLU A 194 -13.15 -16.57 -0.47
C GLU A 194 -11.84 -16.35 -1.23
N ILE A 195 -11.56 -15.10 -1.61
CA ILE A 195 -10.34 -14.73 -2.32
C ILE A 195 -9.18 -14.53 -1.35
N PHE A 196 -9.46 -14.05 -0.13
CA PHE A 196 -8.47 -13.68 0.87
C PHE A 196 -8.51 -14.54 2.16
N ASN A 197 -9.27 -15.63 2.17
CA ASN A 197 -9.21 -16.69 3.20
C ASN A 197 -8.30 -17.81 2.75
#